data_873997a27c2f273990acb3235c0592e1
#
_entry.id   873997a27c2f273990acb3235c0592e1
#
_cell.length_a   1.000
_cell.length_b   1.000
_cell.length_c   1.000
_cell.angle_alpha   90.00
_cell.angle_beta   90.00
_cell.angle_gamma   90.00
#
_symmetry.space_group_name_H-M   'P 1'
#
loop_
_entity.id
_entity.type
_entity.pdbx_description
1 polymer ?
#
loop_
_entity_poly.entity_id
_entity_poly.type
_entity_poly.pdbx_seq_one_letter_code
_entity_poly.pdbx_strand_id
1 'polypeptide(L)'
;MAERENGWNRSRPLSRAFAGAMNRILGAAEARDNAGANLPDGSAVVDCGVYVGGKRQPGNYTPDAALRLAQEREDSFVWLGLHEPGEAEMSAIARTYGLHELAVEDAVKAEQRPKLEQFGPVHFLVLRTARYVPHRELTETSQVVETGQMMVFIGERFVITVRHGDASELGPVRQNLETERGVLLEQGPWAVAYAVTDRVVDLYLEVADQIEADLDIIEEGVFSRDSGSPIQAIYQMKRELVEFRRAVVPLQRPLAAIASKQSGLVPNEIRRYFRDVQDHLTRTVEQVSSYDDLLNSILQARLAQVTVDQNNDMRKFAAWAGIATVWTAAAGIEGMNFRHMPELEWIYGYPGFWALLLLITVLLYRAFRRNGWL
;
A
#
# COMPACT_ATOMS: atom_id res chain seq x y z
N MET A 1 -41.46 45.02 0.07
CA MET A 1 -42.16 43.75 0.10
C MET A 1 -41.60 42.88 -1.01
N ALA A 2 -40.59 42.13 -0.75
CA ALA A 2 -40.06 41.10 -1.65
C ALA A 2 -39.22 40.20 -0.80
N GLU A 3 -39.70 39.00 -0.62
CA GLU A 3 -39.00 37.86 -0.01
C GLU A 3 -37.80 37.48 -0.87
N ARG A 4 -36.65 37.29 -0.25
CA ARG A 4 -35.47 36.67 -0.84
C ARG A 4 -35.30 35.27 -0.23
N GLU A 5 -35.73 34.27 -0.97
CA GLU A 5 -35.33 32.89 -0.74
C GLU A 5 -33.87 32.68 -1.20
N ASN A 6 -33.03 32.31 -0.25
CA ASN A 6 -31.66 31.81 -0.52
C ASN A 6 -31.68 30.29 -0.60
N GLY A 7 -31.69 29.76 -1.81
CA GLY A 7 -31.43 28.34 -2.07
C GLY A 7 -29.95 28.05 -2.15
N TRP A 8 -29.42 27.34 -1.16
CA TRP A 8 -28.14 26.65 -1.23
C TRP A 8 -28.41 25.15 -1.29
N ASN A 9 -28.48 24.61 -2.50
CA ASN A 9 -28.43 23.16 -2.72
C ASN A 9 -27.32 22.87 -3.72
N ARG A 10 -26.10 22.62 -3.23
CA ARG A 10 -25.01 22.04 -3.99
C ARG A 10 -24.83 20.60 -3.54
N SER A 11 -25.66 19.71 -4.09
CA SER A 11 -25.41 18.27 -4.06
C SER A 11 -24.18 17.94 -4.90
N ARG A 12 -23.13 17.45 -4.25
CA ARG A 12 -21.85 17.03 -4.83
C ARG A 12 -22.04 15.78 -5.71
N PRO A 13 -21.30 15.64 -6.82
CA PRO A 13 -21.42 14.50 -7.74
C PRO A 13 -20.59 13.28 -7.29
N LEU A 14 -20.81 12.78 -6.06
CA LEU A 14 -20.16 11.54 -5.57
C LEU A 14 -20.87 10.26 -6.04
N SER A 15 -22.07 10.36 -6.61
CA SER A 15 -22.86 9.20 -7.02
C SER A 15 -22.44 8.58 -8.38
N ARG A 16 -21.80 9.35 -9.29
CA ARG A 16 -21.39 8.83 -10.60
C ARG A 16 -20.12 7.99 -10.59
N ALA A 17 -19.16 8.31 -9.72
CA ALA A 17 -17.95 7.51 -9.58
C ALA A 17 -18.24 6.14 -8.92
N PHE A 18 -19.14 6.12 -7.93
CA PHE A 18 -19.56 4.88 -7.26
C PHE A 18 -20.39 3.96 -8.17
N ALA A 19 -21.28 4.52 -8.99
CA ALA A 19 -22.05 3.75 -9.97
C ALA A 19 -21.16 3.17 -11.08
N GLY A 20 -20.11 3.89 -11.49
CA GLY A 20 -19.13 3.40 -12.47
C GLY A 20 -18.24 2.27 -11.94
N ALA A 21 -17.89 2.30 -10.65
CA ALA A 21 -17.13 1.22 -9.99
C ALA A 21 -18.02 -0.04 -9.79
N MET A 22 -19.27 0.14 -9.38
CA MET A 22 -20.22 -0.96 -9.19
C MET A 22 -20.55 -1.66 -10.53
N ASN A 23 -20.75 -0.91 -11.64
CA ASN A 23 -20.97 -1.52 -12.95
C ASN A 23 -19.72 -2.23 -13.50
N ARG A 24 -18.50 -1.82 -13.13
CA ARG A 24 -17.29 -2.58 -13.48
C ARG A 24 -17.17 -3.88 -12.70
N ILE A 25 -17.57 -3.90 -11.43
CA ILE A 25 -17.57 -5.10 -10.58
C ILE A 25 -18.66 -6.09 -11.05
N LEU A 26 -19.83 -5.61 -11.42
CA LEU A 26 -20.94 -6.45 -11.95
C LEU A 26 -20.63 -6.95 -13.37
N GLY A 27 -20.01 -6.15 -14.24
CA GLY A 27 -19.56 -6.57 -15.56
C GLY A 27 -18.42 -7.60 -15.53
N ALA A 28 -17.57 -7.59 -14.49
CA ALA A 28 -16.55 -8.61 -14.28
C ALA A 28 -17.14 -9.94 -13.78
N ALA A 29 -18.26 -9.91 -13.07
CA ALA A 29 -18.98 -11.11 -12.65
C ALA A 29 -19.70 -11.80 -13.83
N GLU A 30 -20.29 -11.03 -14.75
CA GLU A 30 -20.93 -11.57 -15.97
C GLU A 30 -19.92 -12.09 -17.00
N ALA A 31 -18.69 -11.55 -17.05
CA ALA A 31 -17.62 -12.07 -17.90
C ALA A 31 -17.06 -13.42 -17.40
N ARG A 32 -17.23 -13.75 -16.12
CA ARG A 32 -16.87 -15.06 -15.55
C ARG A 32 -17.80 -16.18 -16.04
N ASP A 33 -19.07 -15.92 -16.27
CA ASP A 33 -20.06 -16.96 -16.68
C ASP A 33 -19.91 -17.39 -18.14
N ASN A 34 -19.26 -16.60 -19.01
CA ASN A 34 -19.12 -16.94 -20.43
C ASN A 34 -17.79 -17.59 -20.84
N ALA A 35 -16.78 -17.62 -19.96
CA ALA A 35 -15.47 -18.22 -20.26
C ALA A 35 -15.36 -19.72 -19.86
N GLY A 36 -16.35 -20.28 -19.20
CA GLY A 36 -16.26 -21.56 -18.48
C GLY A 36 -16.95 -22.79 -19.09
N ALA A 37 -17.39 -22.77 -20.32
CA ALA A 37 -18.07 -23.95 -20.88
C ALA A 37 -17.05 -25.00 -21.34
N ASN A 38 -16.78 -25.99 -20.46
CA ASN A 38 -16.11 -27.29 -20.67
C ASN A 38 -14.78 -27.54 -19.95
N LEU A 39 -14.37 -26.73 -18.98
CA LEU A 39 -13.31 -27.15 -18.06
C LEU A 39 -13.95 -27.93 -16.88
N PRO A 40 -13.31 -28.98 -16.35
CA PRO A 40 -13.83 -29.69 -15.18
C PRO A 40 -14.01 -28.72 -14.01
N ASP A 41 -15.14 -28.84 -13.29
CA ASP A 41 -15.33 -28.09 -12.04
C ASP A 41 -14.14 -28.32 -11.10
N GLY A 42 -13.45 -27.23 -10.72
CA GLY A 42 -12.25 -27.30 -9.86
C GLY A 42 -10.91 -27.31 -10.61
N SER A 43 -10.87 -27.13 -11.93
CA SER A 43 -9.61 -26.95 -12.68
C SER A 43 -9.01 -25.57 -12.40
N ALA A 44 -7.69 -25.49 -12.18
CA ALA A 44 -6.95 -24.24 -12.07
C ALA A 44 -6.83 -23.49 -13.42
N VAL A 45 -7.17 -24.14 -14.53
CA VAL A 45 -7.15 -23.50 -15.86
C VAL A 45 -8.30 -22.50 -15.95
N VAL A 46 -7.96 -21.22 -16.01
CA VAL A 46 -8.93 -20.13 -16.16
C VAL A 46 -9.28 -19.91 -17.62
N ASP A 47 -8.27 -19.95 -18.50
CA ASP A 47 -8.47 -19.80 -19.95
C ASP A 47 -7.28 -20.40 -20.72
N CYS A 48 -7.55 -20.90 -21.92
CA CYS A 48 -6.55 -21.45 -22.82
C CYS A 48 -6.88 -20.97 -24.25
N GLY A 49 -6.17 -19.94 -24.70
CA GLY A 49 -6.36 -19.35 -26.04
C GLY A 49 -5.19 -19.66 -26.96
N VAL A 50 -5.52 -19.95 -28.24
CA VAL A 50 -4.55 -20.03 -29.33
C VAL A 50 -4.63 -18.78 -30.16
N TYR A 51 -3.50 -18.16 -30.44
CA TYR A 51 -3.38 -16.93 -31.22
C TYR A 51 -2.60 -17.22 -32.50
N VAL A 52 -3.10 -16.71 -33.62
CA VAL A 52 -2.47 -16.82 -34.96
C VAL A 52 -2.43 -15.43 -35.56
N GLY A 53 -1.25 -14.95 -35.92
CA GLY A 53 -1.09 -13.57 -36.42
C GLY A 53 -1.69 -12.52 -35.47
N GLY A 54 -1.52 -12.70 -34.15
CA GLY A 54 -2.07 -11.81 -33.12
C GLY A 54 -3.57 -11.93 -32.86
N LYS A 55 -4.29 -12.81 -33.55
CA LYS A 55 -5.75 -12.99 -33.42
C LYS A 55 -6.09 -14.29 -32.71
N ARG A 56 -6.94 -14.20 -31.69
CA ARG A 56 -7.46 -15.37 -30.99
C ARG A 56 -8.27 -16.24 -31.92
N GLN A 57 -7.98 -17.53 -31.93
CA GLN A 57 -8.75 -18.52 -32.66
C GLN A 57 -10.00 -18.91 -31.87
N PRO A 58 -11.17 -19.05 -32.54
CA PRO A 58 -12.37 -19.51 -31.87
C PRO A 58 -12.24 -20.97 -31.43
N GLY A 59 -12.78 -21.29 -30.25
CA GLY A 59 -12.81 -22.64 -29.70
C GLY A 59 -12.23 -22.72 -28.30
N ASN A 60 -12.62 -23.78 -27.58
CA ASN A 60 -12.09 -24.12 -26.25
C ASN A 60 -11.06 -25.25 -26.44
N TYR A 61 -9.83 -24.99 -26.04
CA TYR A 61 -8.73 -25.91 -26.22
C TYR A 61 -8.26 -26.47 -24.88
N THR A 62 -7.96 -27.77 -24.84
CA THR A 62 -7.16 -28.31 -23.74
C THR A 62 -5.71 -27.83 -23.91
N PRO A 63 -4.92 -27.69 -22.83
CA PRO A 63 -3.53 -27.22 -22.91
C PRO A 63 -2.66 -27.96 -23.91
N ASP A 64 -2.84 -29.29 -24.02
CA ASP A 64 -2.13 -30.17 -24.94
C ASP A 64 -2.56 -29.94 -26.42
N ALA A 65 -3.87 -29.82 -26.67
CA ALA A 65 -4.38 -29.54 -28.03
C ALA A 65 -3.98 -28.13 -28.51
N ALA A 66 -3.99 -27.14 -27.61
CA ALA A 66 -3.56 -25.78 -27.91
C ALA A 66 -2.10 -25.74 -28.34
N LEU A 67 -1.20 -26.41 -27.61
CA LEU A 67 0.22 -26.44 -27.93
C LEU A 67 0.47 -27.12 -29.29
N ARG A 68 -0.17 -28.26 -29.57
CA ARG A 68 -0.06 -28.92 -30.89
C ARG A 68 -0.47 -27.99 -32.03
N LEU A 69 -1.60 -27.32 -31.89
CA LEU A 69 -2.08 -26.39 -32.89
C LEU A 69 -1.11 -25.20 -33.09
N ALA A 70 -0.53 -24.68 -32.01
CA ALA A 70 0.47 -23.62 -32.10
C ALA A 70 1.80 -24.09 -32.71
N GLN A 71 2.13 -25.36 -32.65
CA GLN A 71 3.33 -25.95 -33.28
C GLN A 71 3.19 -26.11 -34.81
N GLU A 72 1.96 -26.15 -35.32
CA GLU A 72 1.69 -26.32 -36.77
C GLU A 72 1.96 -25.06 -37.60
N ARG A 73 2.03 -23.87 -36.94
CA ARG A 73 2.18 -22.56 -37.60
C ARG A 73 3.24 -21.71 -36.96
N GLU A 74 4.05 -21.03 -37.76
CA GLU A 74 5.16 -20.20 -37.26
C GLU A 74 4.69 -18.92 -36.56
N ASP A 75 3.55 -18.37 -36.95
CA ASP A 75 2.95 -17.13 -36.44
C ASP A 75 1.95 -17.33 -35.29
N SER A 76 2.05 -18.48 -34.61
CA SER A 76 1.07 -18.86 -33.58
C SER A 76 1.71 -19.12 -32.23
N PHE A 77 0.94 -18.85 -31.18
CA PHE A 77 1.28 -19.17 -29.81
C PHE A 77 0.07 -19.46 -28.93
N VAL A 78 0.30 -20.08 -27.77
CA VAL A 78 -0.71 -20.34 -26.74
C VAL A 78 -0.57 -19.32 -25.63
N TRP A 79 -1.70 -18.78 -25.15
CA TRP A 79 -1.78 -18.11 -23.85
C TRP A 79 -2.66 -18.93 -22.91
N LEU A 80 -2.01 -19.59 -21.93
CA LEU A 80 -2.63 -20.38 -20.88
C LEU A 80 -2.65 -19.57 -19.57
N GLY A 81 -3.82 -19.37 -18.98
CA GLY A 81 -4.02 -18.74 -17.69
C GLY A 81 -4.37 -19.75 -16.61
N LEU A 82 -3.64 -19.73 -15.51
CA LEU A 82 -3.85 -20.60 -14.35
C LEU A 82 -4.10 -19.75 -13.10
N HIS A 83 -4.95 -20.23 -12.21
CA HIS A 83 -5.20 -19.63 -10.91
C HIS A 83 -5.02 -20.69 -9.82
N GLU A 84 -4.02 -20.49 -8.96
CA GLU A 84 -3.70 -21.34 -7.82
C GLU A 84 -3.62 -22.84 -8.18
N PRO A 85 -2.80 -23.23 -9.20
CA PRO A 85 -2.73 -24.62 -9.62
C PRO A 85 -2.12 -25.48 -8.53
N GLY A 86 -2.74 -26.66 -8.33
CA GLY A 86 -2.18 -27.70 -7.49
C GLY A 86 -0.95 -28.36 -8.10
N GLU A 87 -0.14 -29.05 -7.28
CA GLU A 87 1.10 -29.71 -7.71
C GLU A 87 0.88 -30.72 -8.87
N ALA A 88 -0.19 -31.52 -8.79
CA ALA A 88 -0.50 -32.53 -9.80
C ALA A 88 -0.83 -31.89 -11.17
N GLU A 89 -1.63 -30.81 -11.14
CA GLU A 89 -2.06 -30.09 -12.34
C GLU A 89 -0.87 -29.35 -12.98
N MET A 90 -0.09 -28.63 -12.15
CA MET A 90 1.09 -27.93 -12.62
C MET A 90 2.15 -28.90 -13.18
N SER A 91 2.31 -30.10 -12.58
CA SER A 91 3.18 -31.14 -13.11
C SER A 91 2.72 -31.70 -14.45
N ALA A 92 1.40 -31.81 -14.69
CA ALA A 92 0.86 -32.22 -15.97
C ALA A 92 1.17 -31.16 -17.06
N ILE A 93 0.95 -29.89 -16.76
CA ILE A 93 1.26 -28.77 -17.66
C ILE A 93 2.78 -28.72 -17.93
N ALA A 94 3.61 -28.93 -16.90
CA ALA A 94 5.06 -28.94 -17.05
C ALA A 94 5.55 -29.98 -18.02
N ARG A 95 4.98 -31.20 -18.00
CA ARG A 95 5.31 -32.25 -18.97
C ARG A 95 4.91 -31.88 -20.40
N THR A 96 3.76 -31.23 -20.57
CA THR A 96 3.26 -30.82 -21.88
C THR A 96 4.10 -29.71 -22.50
N TYR A 97 4.49 -28.72 -21.69
CA TYR A 97 5.19 -27.52 -22.15
C TYR A 97 6.72 -27.55 -21.95
N GLY A 98 7.24 -28.62 -21.37
CA GLY A 98 8.69 -28.77 -21.14
C GLY A 98 9.24 -27.80 -20.10
N LEU A 99 8.47 -27.51 -19.03
CA LEU A 99 8.89 -26.59 -17.98
C LEU A 99 9.87 -27.25 -17.02
N HIS A 100 10.82 -26.47 -16.52
CA HIS A 100 11.84 -26.94 -15.58
C HIS A 100 11.24 -27.16 -14.19
N GLU A 101 11.64 -28.26 -13.51
CA GLU A 101 11.10 -28.66 -12.21
C GLU A 101 11.22 -27.58 -11.12
N LEU A 102 12.34 -26.84 -11.06
CA LEU A 102 12.51 -25.75 -10.08
C LEU A 102 11.52 -24.59 -10.31
N ALA A 103 11.26 -24.24 -11.57
CA ALA A 103 10.29 -23.19 -11.88
C ALA A 103 8.85 -23.63 -11.60
N VAL A 104 8.56 -24.93 -11.75
CA VAL A 104 7.27 -25.55 -11.38
C VAL A 104 7.07 -25.54 -9.87
N GLU A 105 8.09 -25.92 -9.10
CA GLU A 105 8.06 -25.87 -7.64
C GLU A 105 7.78 -24.44 -7.14
N ASP A 106 8.49 -23.46 -7.69
CA ASP A 106 8.30 -22.04 -7.37
C ASP A 106 6.88 -21.57 -7.71
N ALA A 107 6.33 -22.03 -8.85
CA ALA A 107 4.99 -21.66 -9.30
C ALA A 107 3.87 -22.26 -8.43
N VAL A 108 4.09 -23.37 -7.76
CA VAL A 108 3.13 -23.98 -6.84
C VAL A 108 3.24 -23.35 -5.45
N LYS A 109 4.46 -23.10 -4.94
CA LYS A 109 4.67 -22.59 -3.58
C LYS A 109 4.33 -21.11 -3.40
N ALA A 110 4.42 -20.33 -4.46
CA ALA A 110 4.04 -18.90 -4.50
C ALA A 110 4.65 -18.01 -3.41
N GLU A 111 5.87 -18.28 -2.95
CA GLU A 111 6.59 -17.50 -1.93
C GLU A 111 7.87 -16.85 -2.50
N GLN A 112 7.85 -16.51 -3.78
CA GLN A 112 9.06 -16.04 -4.47
C GLN A 112 9.17 -14.51 -4.47
N ARG A 113 10.43 -14.05 -4.49
CA ARG A 113 10.73 -12.64 -4.78
C ARG A 113 10.67 -12.39 -6.29
N PRO A 114 10.32 -11.18 -6.74
CA PRO A 114 10.42 -10.83 -8.16
C PRO A 114 11.79 -11.17 -8.72
N LYS A 115 11.81 -11.99 -9.79
CA LYS A 115 13.02 -12.47 -10.46
C LYS A 115 12.74 -12.80 -11.92
N LEU A 116 13.79 -12.81 -12.72
CA LEU A 116 13.81 -13.35 -14.08
C LEU A 116 14.89 -14.42 -14.16
N GLU A 117 14.50 -15.63 -14.50
CA GLU A 117 15.39 -16.78 -14.70
C GLU A 117 15.19 -17.37 -16.09
N GLN A 118 16.19 -18.03 -16.59
CA GLN A 118 16.14 -18.73 -17.87
C GLN A 118 16.45 -20.21 -17.67
N PHE A 119 15.53 -21.05 -18.08
CA PHE A 119 15.65 -22.51 -18.07
C PHE A 119 15.60 -23.03 -19.51
N GLY A 120 16.76 -23.19 -20.12
CA GLY A 120 16.86 -23.55 -21.54
C GLY A 120 16.21 -22.49 -22.44
N PRO A 121 15.19 -22.84 -23.26
CA PRO A 121 14.49 -21.90 -24.13
C PRO A 121 13.36 -21.14 -23.42
N VAL A 122 13.04 -21.46 -22.17
CA VAL A 122 11.93 -20.88 -21.41
C VAL A 122 12.45 -19.83 -20.44
N HIS A 123 11.86 -18.65 -20.47
CA HIS A 123 12.08 -17.61 -19.46
C HIS A 123 10.99 -17.70 -18.40
N PHE A 124 11.38 -17.55 -17.15
CA PHE A 124 10.50 -17.57 -15.99
C PHE A 124 10.59 -16.23 -15.27
N LEU A 125 9.52 -15.44 -15.38
CA LEU A 125 9.39 -14.14 -14.75
C LEU A 125 8.43 -14.24 -13.56
N VAL A 126 8.91 -13.85 -12.38
CA VAL A 126 8.11 -13.77 -11.16
C VAL A 126 7.85 -12.30 -10.84
N LEU A 127 6.59 -11.96 -10.65
CA LEU A 127 6.11 -10.65 -10.23
C LEU A 127 5.36 -10.81 -8.90
N ARG A 128 5.44 -9.82 -8.05
CA ARG A 128 4.59 -9.74 -6.87
C ARG A 128 3.53 -8.69 -7.13
N THR A 129 2.26 -9.06 -7.08
CA THR A 129 1.16 -8.12 -7.28
C THR A 129 0.87 -7.36 -6.00
N ALA A 130 0.35 -6.14 -6.11
CA ALA A 130 -0.12 -5.34 -5.00
C ALA A 130 -1.43 -4.65 -5.35
N ARG A 131 -2.32 -4.54 -4.37
CA ARG A 131 -3.59 -3.83 -4.47
C ARG A 131 -3.83 -3.05 -3.18
N TYR A 132 -4.30 -1.81 -3.31
CA TYR A 132 -4.73 -1.03 -2.16
C TYR A 132 -6.05 -1.57 -1.61
N VAL A 133 -6.13 -1.70 -0.28
CA VAL A 133 -7.34 -2.12 0.44
C VAL A 133 -7.97 -0.88 1.09
N PRO A 134 -9.13 -0.41 0.60
CA PRO A 134 -9.79 0.75 1.17
C PRO A 134 -10.15 0.53 2.64
N HIS A 135 -9.85 1.51 3.48
CA HIS A 135 -10.16 1.50 4.91
C HIS A 135 -10.70 2.87 5.35
N ARG A 136 -11.38 2.92 6.48
CA ARG A 136 -11.92 4.17 7.04
C ARG A 136 -10.95 4.85 8.00
N GLU A 137 -10.25 4.04 8.79
CA GLU A 137 -9.28 4.47 9.80
C GLU A 137 -8.13 3.46 9.83
N LEU A 138 -6.93 3.95 10.03
CA LEU A 138 -5.74 3.11 10.21
C LEU A 138 -5.66 2.64 11.66
N THR A 139 -5.90 1.36 11.85
CA THR A 139 -5.77 0.66 13.14
C THR A 139 -4.57 -0.29 13.08
N GLU A 140 -4.14 -0.84 14.22
CA GLU A 140 -3.03 -1.80 14.28
C GLU A 140 -3.24 -3.08 13.43
N THR A 141 -4.50 -3.38 13.11
CA THR A 141 -4.88 -4.58 12.34
C THR A 141 -5.31 -4.26 10.91
N SER A 142 -5.28 -2.98 10.50
CA SER A 142 -5.65 -2.58 9.15
C SER A 142 -4.63 -3.12 8.15
N GLN A 143 -5.13 -3.81 7.13
CA GLN A 143 -4.36 -4.16 5.95
C GLN A 143 -4.59 -3.06 4.92
N VAL A 144 -3.51 -2.38 4.51
CA VAL A 144 -3.55 -1.30 3.51
C VAL A 144 -3.16 -1.82 2.14
N VAL A 145 -2.22 -2.75 2.11
CA VAL A 145 -1.73 -3.36 0.87
C VAL A 145 -1.96 -4.86 0.91
N GLU A 146 -2.76 -5.34 -0.03
CA GLU A 146 -2.89 -6.76 -0.31
C GLU A 146 -1.89 -7.17 -1.39
N THR A 147 -1.14 -8.24 -1.15
CA THR A 147 -0.15 -8.74 -2.10
C THR A 147 -0.49 -10.15 -2.56
N GLY A 148 -0.20 -10.41 -3.83
CA GLY A 148 -0.28 -11.74 -4.44
C GLY A 148 0.95 -12.01 -5.28
N GLN A 149 0.89 -13.06 -6.11
CA GLN A 149 1.98 -13.38 -7.02
C GLN A 149 1.45 -13.66 -8.43
N MET A 150 2.25 -13.26 -9.40
CA MET A 150 2.06 -13.52 -10.81
C MET A 150 3.33 -14.10 -11.39
N MET A 151 3.25 -15.29 -11.96
CA MET A 151 4.39 -15.94 -12.59
C MET A 151 4.11 -16.13 -14.06
N VAL A 152 5.08 -15.86 -14.89
CA VAL A 152 4.94 -15.90 -16.34
C VAL A 152 6.05 -16.78 -16.91
N PHE A 153 5.66 -17.93 -17.48
CA PHE A 153 6.56 -18.76 -18.28
C PHE A 153 6.44 -18.30 -19.73
N ILE A 154 7.56 -17.96 -20.34
CA ILE A 154 7.61 -17.40 -21.69
C ILE A 154 8.49 -18.34 -22.53
N GLY A 155 7.84 -19.12 -23.38
CA GLY A 155 8.48 -19.97 -24.37
C GLY A 155 8.41 -19.33 -25.77
N GLU A 156 8.95 -20.04 -26.76
CA GLU A 156 8.92 -19.58 -28.14
C GLU A 156 7.48 -19.49 -28.71
N ARG A 157 6.63 -20.47 -28.34
CA ARG A 157 5.26 -20.61 -28.86
C ARG A 157 4.20 -20.67 -27.79
N PHE A 158 4.53 -20.27 -26.57
CA PHE A 158 3.56 -20.21 -25.48
C PHE A 158 3.92 -19.16 -24.45
N VAL A 159 2.90 -18.68 -23.78
CA VAL A 159 3.01 -17.97 -22.52
C VAL A 159 2.03 -18.58 -21.52
N ILE A 160 2.51 -18.91 -20.32
CA ILE A 160 1.69 -19.42 -19.23
C ILE A 160 1.75 -18.42 -18.10
N THR A 161 0.57 -17.93 -17.71
CA THR A 161 0.42 -17.01 -16.57
C THR A 161 -0.17 -17.78 -15.40
N VAL A 162 0.53 -17.83 -14.27
CA VAL A 162 0.09 -18.44 -13.02
C VAL A 162 -0.14 -17.35 -12.00
N ARG A 163 -1.38 -17.27 -11.49
CA ARG A 163 -1.77 -16.26 -10.52
C ARG A 163 -2.06 -16.89 -9.16
N HIS A 164 -1.56 -16.26 -8.09
CA HIS A 164 -1.89 -16.55 -6.70
C HIS A 164 -2.42 -15.27 -6.02
N GLY A 165 -3.59 -15.41 -5.39
CA GLY A 165 -4.32 -14.27 -4.81
C GLY A 165 -5.10 -13.44 -5.84
N ASP A 166 -5.88 -12.47 -5.31
CA ASP A 166 -6.83 -11.68 -6.10
C ASP A 166 -6.35 -10.27 -6.42
N ALA A 167 -5.12 -9.93 -6.09
CA ALA A 167 -4.58 -8.57 -6.25
C ALA A 167 -4.43 -8.11 -7.72
N SER A 168 -4.46 -9.02 -8.70
CA SER A 168 -4.35 -8.67 -10.12
C SER A 168 -5.13 -9.62 -11.01
N GLU A 169 -6.23 -9.17 -11.58
CA GLU A 169 -7.00 -9.91 -12.58
C GLU A 169 -6.44 -9.71 -13.98
N LEU A 170 -6.34 -10.80 -14.77
CA LEU A 170 -5.82 -10.77 -16.14
C LEU A 170 -6.92 -10.71 -17.21
N GLY A 171 -8.20 -10.87 -16.86
CA GLY A 171 -9.31 -10.74 -17.79
C GLY A 171 -9.29 -9.41 -18.57
N PRO A 172 -9.25 -8.26 -17.88
CA PRO A 172 -9.16 -6.96 -18.53
C PRO A 172 -7.90 -6.77 -19.39
N VAL A 173 -6.76 -7.32 -18.96
CA VAL A 173 -5.49 -7.27 -19.73
C VAL A 173 -5.64 -8.01 -21.05
N ARG A 174 -6.21 -9.23 -21.00
CA ARG A 174 -6.46 -10.03 -22.19
C ARG A 174 -7.43 -9.33 -23.14
N GLN A 175 -8.55 -8.84 -22.62
CA GLN A 175 -9.54 -8.13 -23.42
C GLN A 175 -8.93 -6.90 -24.10
N ASN A 176 -8.15 -6.09 -23.41
CA ASN A 176 -7.48 -4.93 -23.97
C ASN A 176 -6.51 -5.32 -25.11
N LEU A 177 -5.68 -6.37 -24.90
CA LEU A 177 -4.78 -6.87 -25.94
C LEU A 177 -5.53 -7.37 -27.16
N GLU A 178 -6.65 -8.08 -26.98
CA GLU A 178 -7.43 -8.66 -28.09
C GLU A 178 -8.21 -7.59 -28.88
N THR A 179 -8.70 -6.53 -28.22
CA THR A 179 -9.57 -5.52 -28.86
C THR A 179 -8.83 -4.27 -29.33
N GLU A 180 -7.91 -3.75 -28.51
CA GLU A 180 -7.29 -2.44 -28.74
C GLU A 180 -5.84 -2.55 -29.20
N ARG A 181 -5.10 -3.58 -28.77
CA ARG A 181 -3.67 -3.74 -29.00
C ARG A 181 -3.32 -5.03 -29.77
N GLY A 182 -4.18 -5.50 -30.66
CA GLY A 182 -3.98 -6.74 -31.43
C GLY A 182 -2.66 -6.79 -32.20
N VAL A 183 -2.15 -5.66 -32.67
CA VAL A 183 -0.83 -5.56 -33.32
C VAL A 183 0.31 -5.95 -32.36
N LEU A 184 0.15 -5.73 -31.06
CA LEU A 184 1.14 -6.17 -30.08
C LEU A 184 1.18 -7.70 -29.96
N LEU A 185 0.04 -8.38 -30.05
CA LEU A 185 -0.03 -9.84 -30.01
C LEU A 185 0.66 -10.51 -31.20
N GLU A 186 0.87 -9.80 -32.32
CA GLU A 186 1.69 -10.29 -33.45
C GLU A 186 3.15 -10.51 -33.07
N GLN A 187 3.62 -9.85 -31.98
CA GLN A 187 4.97 -10.02 -31.44
C GLN A 187 5.12 -11.27 -30.55
N GLY A 188 4.06 -12.09 -30.44
CA GLY A 188 4.07 -13.38 -29.76
C GLY A 188 4.06 -13.32 -28.22
N PRO A 189 4.59 -14.34 -27.52
CA PRO A 189 4.51 -14.51 -26.09
C PRO A 189 5.02 -13.34 -25.24
N TRP A 190 6.03 -12.62 -25.73
CA TRP A 190 6.60 -11.46 -25.03
C TRP A 190 5.64 -10.25 -24.98
N ALA A 191 4.68 -10.15 -25.91
CA ALA A 191 3.64 -9.13 -25.84
C ALA A 191 2.72 -9.33 -24.64
N VAL A 192 2.38 -10.57 -24.34
CA VAL A 192 1.59 -10.93 -23.16
C VAL A 192 2.39 -10.67 -21.88
N ALA A 193 3.66 -11.10 -21.85
CA ALA A 193 4.53 -10.85 -20.70
C ALA A 193 4.68 -9.35 -20.42
N TYR A 194 4.80 -8.52 -21.45
CA TYR A 194 4.79 -7.07 -21.32
C TYR A 194 3.47 -6.59 -20.70
N ALA A 195 2.32 -6.94 -21.29
CA ALA A 195 1.05 -6.40 -20.81
C ALA A 195 0.69 -6.83 -19.39
N VAL A 196 1.09 -8.04 -18.97
CA VAL A 196 0.96 -8.50 -17.59
C VAL A 196 1.86 -7.67 -16.66
N THR A 197 3.11 -7.42 -17.07
CA THR A 197 4.06 -6.64 -16.27
C THR A 197 3.64 -5.17 -16.17
N ASP A 198 3.18 -4.58 -17.27
CA ASP A 198 2.62 -3.24 -17.38
C ASP A 198 1.46 -3.07 -16.37
N ARG A 199 0.49 -3.98 -16.41
CA ARG A 199 -0.64 -3.96 -15.46
C ARG A 199 -0.20 -4.05 -14.00
N VAL A 200 0.79 -4.89 -13.69
CA VAL A 200 1.31 -5.02 -12.32
C VAL A 200 1.98 -3.72 -11.86
N VAL A 201 2.73 -3.06 -12.73
CA VAL A 201 3.40 -1.80 -12.40
C VAL A 201 2.41 -0.64 -12.33
N ASP A 202 1.37 -0.61 -13.17
CA ASP A 202 0.27 0.36 -13.06
C ASP A 202 -0.46 0.23 -11.72
N LEU A 203 -0.71 -0.99 -11.25
CA LEU A 203 -1.26 -1.22 -9.91
C LEU A 203 -0.34 -0.69 -8.80
N TYR A 204 0.98 -0.76 -8.97
CA TYR A 204 1.90 -0.16 -8.00
C TYR A 204 1.78 1.36 -7.93
N LEU A 205 1.59 2.03 -9.08
CA LEU A 205 1.33 3.48 -9.10
C LEU A 205 0.01 3.81 -8.41
N GLU A 206 -1.06 3.05 -8.70
CA GLU A 206 -2.35 3.21 -8.04
C GLU A 206 -2.22 3.05 -6.50
N VAL A 207 -1.46 2.04 -6.02
CA VAL A 207 -1.20 1.83 -4.59
C VAL A 207 -0.38 2.97 -3.99
N ALA A 208 0.65 3.44 -4.69
CA ALA A 208 1.50 4.55 -4.23
C ALA A 208 0.69 5.83 -4.03
N ASP A 209 -0.18 6.19 -4.99
CA ASP A 209 -1.04 7.38 -4.90
C ASP A 209 -2.03 7.29 -3.72
N GLN A 210 -2.54 6.09 -3.40
CA GLN A 210 -3.43 5.91 -2.24
C GLN A 210 -2.67 5.97 -0.91
N ILE A 211 -1.46 5.41 -0.85
CA ILE A 211 -0.58 5.53 0.32
C ILE A 211 -0.22 6.99 0.58
N GLU A 212 0.03 7.80 -0.46
CA GLU A 212 0.29 9.23 -0.33
C GLU A 212 -0.89 9.95 0.34
N ALA A 213 -2.12 9.66 -0.10
CA ALA A 213 -3.32 10.22 0.52
C ALA A 213 -3.48 9.83 2.00
N ASP A 214 -3.14 8.58 2.37
CA ASP A 214 -3.13 8.14 3.77
C ASP A 214 -2.06 8.84 4.59
N LEU A 215 -0.88 9.10 4.01
CA LEU A 215 0.21 9.81 4.67
C LEU A 215 -0.17 11.26 4.97
N ASP A 216 -0.86 11.93 4.06
CA ASP A 216 -1.37 13.29 4.28
C ASP A 216 -2.34 13.33 5.47
N ILE A 217 -3.22 12.33 5.59
CA ILE A 217 -4.15 12.20 6.72
C ILE A 217 -3.39 11.96 8.04
N ILE A 218 -2.35 11.10 8.01
CA ILE A 218 -1.51 10.84 9.20
C ILE A 218 -0.78 12.12 9.61
N GLU A 219 -0.21 12.85 8.65
CA GLU A 219 0.52 14.10 8.90
C GLU A 219 -0.41 15.15 9.55
N GLU A 220 -1.59 15.38 8.97
CA GLU A 220 -2.60 16.28 9.54
C GLU A 220 -2.99 15.87 10.96
N GLY A 221 -3.19 14.56 11.19
CA GLY A 221 -3.52 13.99 12.49
C GLY A 221 -2.45 14.23 13.56
N VAL A 222 -1.17 14.22 13.20
CA VAL A 222 -0.05 14.47 14.13
C VAL A 222 -0.02 15.91 14.63
N PHE A 223 -0.38 16.86 13.78
CA PHE A 223 -0.37 18.28 14.11
C PHE A 223 -1.70 18.79 14.71
N SER A 224 -2.77 17.99 14.64
CA SER A 224 -4.06 18.33 15.28
C SER A 224 -4.05 17.97 16.77
N ARG A 225 -4.68 18.82 17.62
CA ARG A 225 -4.73 18.61 19.09
C ARG A 225 -5.72 17.53 19.54
N ASP A 226 -6.65 17.13 18.68
CA ASP A 226 -7.79 16.27 19.03
C ASP A 226 -7.68 14.83 18.52
N SER A 227 -6.57 14.45 17.87
CA SER A 227 -6.44 13.12 17.27
C SER A 227 -5.99 12.09 18.31
N GLY A 228 -6.72 10.99 18.38
CA GLY A 228 -6.33 9.76 19.10
C GLY A 228 -4.93 9.28 18.63
N SER A 229 -4.42 8.20 19.11
CA SER A 229 -3.01 7.78 19.04
C SER A 229 -2.41 7.75 17.59
N PRO A 230 -1.90 8.88 17.04
CA PRO A 230 -1.36 8.92 15.67
C PRO A 230 -0.09 8.07 15.53
N ILE A 231 0.56 7.70 16.63
CA ILE A 231 1.76 6.87 16.64
C ILE A 231 1.45 5.46 16.12
N GLN A 232 0.30 4.89 16.47
CA GLN A 232 -0.10 3.57 15.99
C GLN A 232 -0.32 3.55 14.48
N ALA A 233 -0.98 4.58 13.94
CA ALA A 233 -1.18 4.72 12.50
C ALA A 233 0.16 4.84 11.74
N ILE A 234 1.14 5.58 12.28
CA ILE A 234 2.49 5.69 11.71
C ILE A 234 3.18 4.32 11.64
N TYR A 235 3.15 3.54 12.73
CA TYR A 235 3.76 2.21 12.75
C TYR A 235 3.06 1.23 11.82
N GLN A 236 1.73 1.27 11.75
CA GLN A 236 0.98 0.44 10.82
C GLN A 236 1.33 0.78 9.37
N MET A 237 1.31 2.06 9.01
CA MET A 237 1.68 2.50 7.66
C MET A 237 3.12 2.11 7.31
N LYS A 238 4.07 2.21 8.25
CA LYS A 238 5.44 1.72 8.03
C LYS A 238 5.50 0.22 7.72
N ARG A 239 4.71 -0.58 8.40
CA ARG A 239 4.64 -2.02 8.16
C ARG A 239 4.09 -2.31 6.77
N GLU A 240 3.00 -1.66 6.37
CA GLU A 240 2.39 -1.80 5.06
C GLU A 240 3.35 -1.33 3.94
N LEU A 241 4.06 -0.22 4.15
CA LEU A 241 5.05 0.29 3.21
C LEU A 241 6.22 -0.70 3.02
N VAL A 242 6.63 -1.43 4.06
CA VAL A 242 7.66 -2.47 3.95
C VAL A 242 7.16 -3.63 3.08
N GLU A 243 5.90 -4.06 3.23
CA GLU A 243 5.32 -5.11 2.38
C GLU A 243 5.23 -4.63 0.93
N PHE A 244 4.78 -3.40 0.69
CA PHE A 244 4.75 -2.82 -0.65
C PHE A 244 6.15 -2.72 -1.28
N ARG A 245 7.13 -2.25 -0.52
CA ARG A 245 8.54 -2.20 -0.95
C ARG A 245 9.10 -3.56 -1.36
N ARG A 246 8.69 -4.65 -0.67
CA ARG A 246 9.08 -6.02 -1.01
C ARG A 246 8.50 -6.49 -2.35
N ALA A 247 7.39 -5.92 -2.79
CA ALA A 247 6.82 -6.19 -4.10
C ALA A 247 7.54 -5.40 -5.20
N VAL A 248 7.80 -4.11 -4.97
CA VAL A 248 8.23 -3.14 -5.99
C VAL A 248 9.75 -3.21 -6.24
N VAL A 249 10.57 -3.08 -5.19
CA VAL A 249 12.01 -2.87 -5.34
C VAL A 249 12.74 -4.04 -6.03
N PRO A 250 12.48 -5.32 -5.72
CA PRO A 250 13.19 -6.42 -6.35
C PRO A 250 12.93 -6.54 -7.85
N LEU A 251 11.80 -5.99 -8.36
CA LEU A 251 11.44 -6.06 -9.78
C LEU A 251 12.34 -5.17 -10.66
N GLN A 252 13.05 -4.19 -10.09
CA GLN A 252 13.95 -3.32 -10.86
C GLN A 252 15.00 -4.08 -11.67
N ARG A 253 15.63 -5.10 -11.07
CA ARG A 253 16.68 -5.89 -11.74
C ARG A 253 16.13 -6.73 -12.90
N PRO A 254 15.04 -7.51 -12.75
CA PRO A 254 14.38 -8.19 -13.84
C PRO A 254 14.03 -7.28 -15.01
N LEU A 255 13.37 -6.13 -14.74
CA LEU A 255 12.99 -5.19 -15.79
C LEU A 255 14.19 -4.56 -16.50
N ALA A 256 15.24 -4.19 -15.76
CA ALA A 256 16.47 -3.67 -16.35
C ALA A 256 17.13 -4.70 -17.28
N ALA A 257 17.09 -5.98 -16.92
CA ALA A 257 17.61 -7.06 -17.76
C ALA A 257 16.80 -7.22 -19.05
N ILE A 258 15.46 -7.17 -18.96
CA ILE A 258 14.54 -7.25 -20.11
C ILE A 258 14.70 -6.04 -21.03
N ALA A 259 14.75 -4.83 -20.48
CA ALA A 259 14.85 -3.57 -21.21
C ALA A 259 16.24 -3.35 -21.85
N SER A 260 17.26 -4.10 -21.42
CA SER A 260 18.64 -3.97 -21.92
C SER A 260 18.77 -4.41 -23.37
N LYS A 261 19.48 -3.62 -24.18
CA LYS A 261 19.77 -3.94 -25.59
C LYS A 261 20.71 -5.16 -25.73
N GLN A 262 21.50 -5.44 -24.70
CA GLN A 262 22.53 -6.49 -24.74
C GLN A 262 21.96 -7.89 -24.46
N SER A 263 20.76 -7.98 -23.91
CA SER A 263 20.20 -9.27 -23.49
C SER A 263 19.77 -10.17 -24.65
N GLY A 264 19.39 -9.61 -25.82
CA GLY A 264 18.85 -10.40 -26.94
C GLY A 264 17.56 -11.19 -26.61
N LEU A 265 17.06 -11.07 -25.37
CA LEU A 265 15.98 -11.87 -24.81
C LEU A 265 14.62 -11.54 -25.45
N VAL A 266 14.42 -10.30 -25.82
CA VAL A 266 13.11 -9.73 -26.18
C VAL A 266 13.17 -9.10 -27.56
N PRO A 267 12.13 -9.25 -28.41
CA PRO A 267 12.02 -8.53 -29.68
C PRO A 267 12.18 -7.01 -29.50
N ASN A 268 12.85 -6.36 -30.46
CA ASN A 268 13.19 -4.94 -30.35
C ASN A 268 11.95 -4.04 -30.18
N GLU A 269 10.85 -4.42 -30.82
CA GLU A 269 9.57 -3.73 -30.77
C GLU A 269 9.01 -3.72 -29.34
N ILE A 270 8.94 -4.89 -28.69
CA ILE A 270 8.41 -5.05 -27.31
C ILE A 270 9.35 -4.43 -26.29
N ARG A 271 10.67 -4.44 -26.54
CA ARG A 271 11.64 -3.84 -25.60
C ARG A 271 11.40 -2.36 -25.34
N ARG A 272 10.85 -1.61 -26.29
CA ARG A 272 10.52 -0.20 -26.08
C ARG A 272 9.43 -0.02 -25.02
N TYR A 273 8.45 -0.90 -25.03
CA TYR A 273 7.38 -0.91 -24.04
C TYR A 273 7.89 -1.30 -22.65
N PHE A 274 8.78 -2.29 -22.56
CA PHE A 274 9.40 -2.62 -21.26
C PHE A 274 10.26 -1.49 -20.68
N ARG A 275 10.80 -0.57 -21.48
CA ARG A 275 11.47 0.62 -20.95
C ARG A 275 10.49 1.57 -20.28
N ASP A 276 9.34 1.76 -20.89
CA ASP A 276 8.28 2.59 -20.31
C ASP A 276 7.82 2.01 -18.97
N VAL A 277 7.60 0.70 -18.90
CA VAL A 277 7.31 0.00 -17.63
C VAL A 277 8.44 0.17 -16.61
N GLN A 278 9.69 0.12 -17.03
CA GLN A 278 10.86 0.35 -16.17
C GLN A 278 10.88 1.78 -15.62
N ASP A 279 10.53 2.78 -16.43
CA ASP A 279 10.48 4.18 -15.99
C ASP A 279 9.36 4.38 -14.97
N HIS A 280 8.18 3.78 -15.17
CA HIS A 280 7.09 3.77 -14.19
C HIS A 280 7.50 3.09 -12.88
N LEU A 281 8.15 1.92 -12.95
CA LEU A 281 8.65 1.22 -11.77
C LEU A 281 9.69 2.06 -11.01
N THR A 282 10.59 2.74 -11.72
CA THR A 282 11.61 3.60 -11.10
C THR A 282 10.94 4.72 -10.31
N ARG A 283 9.94 5.37 -10.90
CA ARG A 283 9.14 6.40 -10.23
C ARG A 283 8.47 5.85 -8.95
N THR A 284 7.86 4.67 -9.02
CA THR A 284 7.23 4.05 -7.85
C THR A 284 8.26 3.75 -6.74
N VAL A 285 9.46 3.26 -7.09
CA VAL A 285 10.54 3.01 -6.12
C VAL A 285 10.98 4.29 -5.42
N GLU A 286 11.11 5.39 -6.15
CA GLU A 286 11.44 6.71 -5.59
C GLU A 286 10.34 7.21 -4.66
N GLN A 287 9.05 7.08 -5.04
CA GLN A 287 7.91 7.40 -4.19
C GLN A 287 7.93 6.60 -2.88
N VAL A 288 8.08 5.27 -2.95
CA VAL A 288 8.16 4.40 -1.77
C VAL A 288 9.30 4.81 -0.82
N SER A 289 10.45 5.23 -1.38
CA SER A 289 11.56 5.70 -0.56
C SER A 289 11.24 7.04 0.11
N SER A 290 10.62 7.97 -0.63
CA SER A 290 10.18 9.27 -0.11
C SER A 290 9.15 9.12 1.02
N TYR A 291 8.23 8.17 0.89
CA TYR A 291 7.22 7.91 1.92
C TYR A 291 7.82 7.36 3.22
N ASP A 292 8.86 6.50 3.14
CA ASP A 292 9.58 6.04 4.33
C ASP A 292 10.29 7.20 5.04
N ASP A 293 10.92 8.10 4.29
CA ASP A 293 11.57 9.29 4.83
C ASP A 293 10.55 10.26 5.47
N LEU A 294 9.39 10.45 4.84
CA LEU A 294 8.29 11.25 5.36
C LEU A 294 7.77 10.69 6.69
N LEU A 295 7.47 9.38 6.74
CA LEU A 295 7.03 8.71 7.96
C LEU A 295 8.05 8.83 9.10
N ASN A 296 9.35 8.74 8.80
CA ASN A 296 10.41 8.97 9.79
C ASN A 296 10.38 10.40 10.32
N SER A 297 10.19 11.38 9.44
CA SER A 297 10.12 12.80 9.80
C SER A 297 8.90 13.11 10.66
N ILE A 298 7.72 12.56 10.30
CA ILE A 298 6.49 12.68 11.07
C ILE A 298 6.65 12.08 12.47
N LEU A 299 7.26 10.89 12.57
CA LEU A 299 7.52 10.23 13.84
C LEU A 299 8.44 11.07 14.74
N GLN A 300 9.53 11.63 14.18
CA GLN A 300 10.44 12.50 14.91
C GLN A 300 9.75 13.78 15.40
N ALA A 301 8.94 14.41 14.56
CA ALA A 301 8.15 15.59 14.91
C ALA A 301 7.21 15.30 16.08
N ARG A 302 6.51 14.14 16.04
CA ARG A 302 5.62 13.73 17.13
C ARG A 302 6.36 13.49 18.45
N LEU A 303 7.49 12.82 18.42
CA LEU A 303 8.31 12.58 19.63
C LEU A 303 8.82 13.90 20.22
N ALA A 304 9.24 14.84 19.37
CA ALA A 304 9.63 16.19 19.82
C ALA A 304 8.47 16.92 20.49
N GLN A 305 7.27 16.86 19.92
CA GLN A 305 6.07 17.47 20.49
C GLN A 305 5.72 16.87 21.86
N VAL A 306 5.75 15.53 22.01
CA VAL A 306 5.53 14.86 23.29
C VAL A 306 6.54 15.34 24.35
N THR A 307 7.81 15.54 23.96
CA THR A 307 8.84 16.07 24.86
C THR A 307 8.54 17.50 25.32
N VAL A 308 8.05 18.35 24.40
CA VAL A 308 7.63 19.71 24.73
C VAL A 308 6.42 19.70 25.68
N ASP A 309 5.43 18.84 25.44
CA ASP A 309 4.25 18.73 26.26
C ASP A 309 4.61 18.25 27.69
N GLN A 310 5.47 17.22 27.79
CA GLN A 310 6.01 16.75 29.09
C GLN A 310 6.75 17.87 29.84
N ASN A 311 7.56 18.68 29.12
CA ASN A 311 8.28 19.80 29.73
C ASN A 311 7.30 20.86 30.26
N ASN A 312 6.25 21.16 29.51
CA ASN A 312 5.21 22.09 29.94
C ASN A 312 4.44 21.58 31.16
N ASP A 313 4.13 20.28 31.20
CA ASP A 313 3.46 19.69 32.37
C ASP A 313 4.39 19.67 33.59
N MET A 314 5.70 19.38 33.40
CA MET A 314 6.68 19.49 34.48
C MET A 314 6.77 20.92 35.04
N ARG A 315 6.69 21.96 34.19
CA ARG A 315 6.62 23.35 34.63
C ARG A 315 5.37 23.65 35.45
N LYS A 316 4.21 23.14 35.04
CA LYS A 316 2.95 23.25 35.82
C LYS A 316 3.09 22.58 37.18
N PHE A 317 3.61 21.34 37.23
CA PHE A 317 3.86 20.65 38.46
C PHE A 317 4.82 21.42 39.39
N ALA A 318 5.92 21.94 38.83
CA ALA A 318 6.87 22.73 39.62
C ALA A 318 6.24 24.03 40.17
N ALA A 319 5.37 24.69 39.42
CA ALA A 319 4.66 25.88 39.86
C ALA A 319 3.72 25.58 41.01
N TRP A 320 2.89 24.52 40.92
CA TRP A 320 1.99 24.11 41.97
C TRP A 320 2.75 23.61 43.22
N ALA A 321 3.83 22.84 43.03
CA ALA A 321 4.70 22.41 44.11
C ALA A 321 5.34 23.61 44.85
N GLY A 322 5.80 24.60 44.09
CA GLY A 322 6.34 25.84 44.66
C GLY A 322 5.32 26.60 45.52
N ILE A 323 4.07 26.73 45.06
CA ILE A 323 2.98 27.34 45.84
C ILE A 323 2.71 26.50 47.11
N ALA A 324 2.57 25.17 47.00
CA ALA A 324 2.33 24.28 48.14
C ALA A 324 3.47 24.34 49.16
N THR A 325 4.72 24.46 48.72
CA THR A 325 5.89 24.58 49.61
C THR A 325 5.83 25.85 50.46
N VAL A 326 5.39 26.98 49.90
CA VAL A 326 5.18 28.23 50.63
C VAL A 326 4.14 28.05 51.76
N TRP A 327 3.03 27.36 51.48
CA TRP A 327 2.01 27.05 52.44
C TRP A 327 2.50 26.11 53.55
N THR A 328 3.28 25.09 53.17
CA THR A 328 3.87 24.13 54.13
C THR A 328 4.90 24.81 55.02
N ALA A 329 5.76 25.68 54.45
CA ALA A 329 6.73 26.44 55.20
C ALA A 329 6.05 27.42 56.17
N ALA A 330 4.98 28.13 55.70
CA ALA A 330 4.21 29.02 56.58
C ALA A 330 3.55 28.26 57.71
N ALA A 331 2.91 27.11 57.44
CA ALA A 331 2.32 26.27 58.48
C ALA A 331 3.39 25.71 59.46
N GLY A 332 4.58 25.41 58.96
CA GLY A 332 5.70 24.98 59.80
C GLY A 332 6.21 26.06 60.73
N ILE A 333 6.26 27.32 60.29
CA ILE A 333 6.65 28.46 61.14
C ILE A 333 5.62 28.71 62.22
N GLU A 334 4.34 28.70 61.93
CA GLU A 334 3.26 28.84 62.91
C GLU A 334 3.20 27.67 63.92
N GLY A 335 3.67 26.49 63.52
CA GLY A 335 3.77 25.32 64.41
C GLY A 335 4.99 25.30 65.34
N MET A 336 5.88 26.31 65.28
CA MET A 336 7.02 26.41 66.19
C MET A 336 6.63 27.00 67.54
N ASN A 337 7.13 26.39 68.63
CA ASN A 337 6.86 26.79 69.99
C ASN A 337 8.01 27.61 70.59
N PHE A 338 8.24 28.83 70.14
CA PHE A 338 9.23 29.73 70.72
C PHE A 338 8.64 30.45 71.95
N ARG A 339 9.50 30.78 72.95
CA ARG A 339 9.07 31.48 74.15
C ARG A 339 8.61 32.93 73.95
N HIS A 340 9.07 33.59 72.83
CA HIS A 340 8.75 34.95 72.51
C HIS A 340 8.29 34.99 71.05
N MET A 341 6.98 35.03 70.88
CA MET A 341 6.30 35.20 69.58
C MET A 341 5.42 36.44 69.63
N PRO A 342 5.93 37.64 69.23
CA PRO A 342 5.18 38.88 69.33
C PRO A 342 3.85 38.89 68.54
N GLU A 343 3.78 38.11 67.49
CA GLU A 343 2.62 37.93 66.64
C GLU A 343 1.42 37.28 67.34
N LEU A 344 1.63 36.47 68.40
CA LEU A 344 0.58 35.83 69.18
C LEU A 344 -0.12 36.80 70.15
N GLU A 345 0.58 37.86 70.60
CA GLU A 345 0.05 38.89 71.45
C GLU A 345 -0.69 40.02 70.71
N TRP A 346 -0.53 40.07 69.36
CA TRP A 346 -1.13 41.09 68.52
C TRP A 346 -2.47 40.66 67.93
N ILE A 347 -3.54 41.41 68.22
CA ILE A 347 -4.93 41.05 67.81
C ILE A 347 -5.13 40.90 66.30
N TYR A 348 -4.27 41.54 65.50
CA TYR A 348 -4.26 41.43 64.04
C TYR A 348 -3.17 40.46 63.52
N GLY A 349 -2.39 39.81 64.38
CA GLY A 349 -1.33 38.92 63.97
C GLY A 349 -1.81 37.79 63.09
N TYR A 350 -2.80 37.02 63.57
CA TYR A 350 -3.38 35.89 62.80
C TYR A 350 -4.07 36.31 61.49
N PRO A 351 -4.99 37.30 61.44
CA PRO A 351 -5.55 37.74 60.14
C PRO A 351 -4.48 38.39 59.23
N GLY A 352 -3.48 39.07 59.76
CA GLY A 352 -2.37 39.62 58.99
C GLY A 352 -1.50 38.56 58.32
N PHE A 353 -1.19 37.48 59.05
CA PHE A 353 -0.47 36.31 58.52
C PHE A 353 -1.21 35.69 57.31
N TRP A 354 -2.51 35.43 57.42
CA TRP A 354 -3.30 34.89 56.33
C TRP A 354 -3.41 35.86 55.11
N ALA A 355 -3.52 37.14 55.39
CA ALA A 355 -3.55 38.16 54.35
C ALA A 355 -2.21 38.21 53.59
N LEU A 356 -1.08 38.16 54.31
CA LEU A 356 0.26 38.10 53.72
C LEU A 356 0.48 36.81 52.90
N LEU A 357 0.10 35.64 53.43
CA LEU A 357 0.21 34.38 52.73
C LEU A 357 -0.59 34.34 51.45
N LEU A 358 -1.85 34.85 51.48
CA LEU A 358 -2.66 34.99 50.27
C LEU A 358 -2.06 35.96 49.29
N LEU A 359 -1.50 37.10 49.73
CA LEU A 359 -0.82 38.04 48.85
C LEU A 359 0.38 37.38 48.15
N ILE A 360 1.23 36.66 48.88
CA ILE A 360 2.37 35.92 48.35
C ILE A 360 1.88 34.88 47.33
N THR A 361 0.82 34.15 47.64
CA THR A 361 0.25 33.13 46.73
C THR A 361 -0.24 33.78 45.43
N VAL A 362 -0.95 34.90 45.53
CA VAL A 362 -1.44 35.64 44.34
C VAL A 362 -0.27 36.16 43.52
N LEU A 363 0.76 36.71 44.15
CA LEU A 363 1.95 37.19 43.44
C LEU A 363 2.70 36.07 42.73
N LEU A 364 2.91 34.91 43.39
CA LEU A 364 3.53 33.72 42.81
C LEU A 364 2.70 33.17 41.62
N TYR A 365 1.38 33.04 41.84
CA TYR A 365 0.47 32.60 40.78
C TYR A 365 0.55 33.53 39.53
N ARG A 366 0.52 34.86 39.78
CA ARG A 366 0.66 35.84 38.66
C ARG A 366 2.02 35.76 37.99
N ALA A 367 3.09 35.57 38.76
CA ALA A 367 4.45 35.42 38.24
C ALA A 367 4.58 34.15 37.38
N PHE A 368 4.07 32.98 37.85
CA PHE A 368 4.09 31.75 37.10
C PHE A 368 3.22 31.85 35.83
N ARG A 369 2.02 32.43 35.93
CA ARG A 369 1.15 32.66 34.78
C ARG A 369 1.77 33.60 33.75
N ARG A 370 2.44 34.68 34.20
CA ARG A 370 3.15 35.62 33.30
C ARG A 370 4.30 34.98 32.57
N ASN A 371 4.97 34.01 33.17
CA ASN A 371 6.06 33.26 32.61
C ASN A 371 5.61 32.02 31.81
N GLY A 372 4.30 31.77 31.66
CA GLY A 372 3.76 30.66 30.91
C GLY A 372 3.94 29.28 31.60
N TRP A 373 4.05 29.24 32.93
CA TRP A 373 4.13 28.01 33.71
C TRP A 373 2.77 27.49 34.17
N LEU A 374 1.76 28.37 34.22
CA LEU A 374 0.36 28.06 34.58
C LEU A 374 -0.61 28.67 33.56
#